data_0256053c9be8e988ee4ea20c6fbfffa7
#
_entry.id   0256053c9be8e988ee4ea20c6fbfffa7
#
_cell.length_a   1.000
_cell.length_b   1.000
_cell.length_c   1.000
_cell.angle_alpha   90.00
_cell.angle_beta   90.00
_cell.angle_gamma   90.00
#
_symmetry.space_group_name_H-M   'P 1'
#
loop_
_entity.id
_entity.type
_entity.pdbx_description
1 polymer ?
#
loop_
_entity_poly.entity_id
_entity_poly.type
_entity_poly.pdbx_seq_one_letter_code
_entity_poly.pdbx_strand_id
1 'polypeptide(L)'
;MTGRHAHILLLVAPLVATLSGCTSIELALGLRTRLDSVPVSSLSASLSPGPALAPGQSACLIIVATTTDGKQLLTVGAGHGEVLFDSFDFSASLVTVDRDGVVTVPADPRITDGYMPRIRVLANGHPGVWTDVQVPLRYDIAYRANFSGRAGASGFDGLDGLDGMSGSSGSIDLNNPSPGGNGTDGSNGGNGGDGSPGQPGEVVHAWLTVAPSGEADGPPRLQARVASSTHERLYLIDSAGGSLEVDANGGPGGAGGRAGRGGRGGAGGSGSPSGMAGHDGLNGHDGSLGAPGAAGTILVSVDPEADVYLDHLRLSNKDGNGRQGPAAVVRVEPVPALW
;
A
#
# COMPACT_ATOMS: atom_id res chain seq x y z
N MET A 1 12.33 -58.17 34.01
CA MET A 1 13.10 -57.62 32.86
C MET A 1 12.22 -56.57 32.20
N THR A 2 12.35 -55.31 32.60
CA THR A 2 11.51 -54.21 32.20
C THR A 2 12.36 -53.23 31.37
N GLY A 3 12.11 -53.19 30.04
CA GLY A 3 12.73 -52.25 29.13
C GLY A 3 12.02 -50.88 29.14
N ARG A 4 12.70 -49.85 29.58
CA ARG A 4 12.27 -48.46 29.50
C ARG A 4 12.61 -47.91 28.11
N HIS A 5 11.60 -47.56 27.31
CA HIS A 5 11.78 -46.75 26.13
C HIS A 5 11.79 -45.26 26.51
N ALA A 6 12.92 -44.61 26.34
CA ALA A 6 13.05 -43.16 26.46
C ALA A 6 12.60 -42.52 25.17
N HIS A 7 11.51 -41.74 25.16
CA HIS A 7 11.12 -40.88 24.06
C HIS A 7 11.89 -39.56 24.14
N ILE A 8 12.78 -39.39 23.21
CA ILE A 8 13.45 -38.09 22.99
C ILE A 8 12.48 -37.19 22.23
N LEU A 9 11.95 -36.18 22.92
CA LEU A 9 11.12 -35.13 22.35
C LEU A 9 12.09 -34.11 21.70
N LEU A 10 12.18 -34.12 20.37
CA LEU A 10 12.92 -33.09 19.61
C LEU A 10 12.05 -31.83 19.57
N LEU A 11 12.41 -30.82 20.37
CA LEU A 11 11.82 -29.48 20.31
C LEU A 11 12.38 -28.77 19.08
N VAL A 12 11.63 -28.71 18.01
CA VAL A 12 11.92 -27.83 16.86
C VAL A 12 11.39 -26.44 17.20
N ALA A 13 12.27 -25.56 17.66
CA ALA A 13 11.95 -24.15 17.79
C ALA A 13 11.90 -23.52 16.38
N PRO A 14 10.88 -22.74 16.01
CA PRO A 14 10.90 -21.98 14.76
C PRO A 14 11.86 -20.80 14.92
N LEU A 15 13.02 -20.90 14.28
CA LEU A 15 13.96 -19.80 14.13
C LEU A 15 13.34 -18.79 13.15
N VAL A 16 12.75 -17.73 13.67
CA VAL A 16 12.40 -16.54 12.87
C VAL A 16 13.69 -15.80 12.56
N ALA A 17 14.34 -16.20 11.46
CA ALA A 17 15.49 -15.48 10.93
C ALA A 17 15.01 -14.20 10.25
N THR A 18 15.45 -13.06 10.76
CA THR A 18 15.33 -11.74 10.13
C THR A 18 15.96 -11.77 8.73
N LEU A 19 15.27 -11.20 7.74
CA LEU A 19 15.55 -11.28 6.28
C LEU A 19 16.94 -10.81 5.80
N SER A 20 17.83 -10.36 6.66
CA SER A 20 19.23 -9.98 6.31
C SER A 20 20.22 -11.15 6.26
N GLY A 21 19.82 -12.36 6.60
CA GLY A 21 20.70 -13.55 6.63
C GLY A 21 20.59 -14.47 5.41
N CYS A 22 19.62 -14.26 4.51
CA CYS A 22 19.36 -15.22 3.42
C CYS A 22 20.45 -15.25 2.34
N THR A 23 21.03 -14.11 1.98
CA THR A 23 22.04 -14.04 0.89
C THR A 23 23.32 -14.81 1.19
N SER A 24 23.77 -14.83 2.44
CA SER A 24 24.97 -15.61 2.84
C SER A 24 24.72 -17.11 2.77
N ILE A 25 23.52 -17.57 3.09
CA ILE A 25 23.11 -18.97 3.02
C ILE A 25 22.95 -19.40 1.55
N GLU A 26 22.36 -18.56 0.71
CA GLU A 26 22.18 -18.82 -0.73
C GLU A 26 23.54 -18.95 -1.45
N LEU A 27 24.51 -18.10 -1.11
CA LEU A 27 25.88 -18.20 -1.60
C LEU A 27 26.58 -19.47 -1.10
N ALA A 28 26.45 -19.82 0.18
CA ALA A 28 27.05 -21.02 0.75
C ALA A 28 26.47 -22.32 0.17
N LEU A 29 25.18 -22.31 -0.21
CA LEU A 29 24.51 -23.44 -0.87
C LEU A 29 24.71 -23.46 -2.38
N GLY A 30 25.43 -22.49 -2.97
CA GLY A 30 25.60 -22.39 -4.42
C GLY A 30 24.35 -22.05 -5.21
N LEU A 31 23.32 -21.53 -4.54
CA LEU A 31 22.07 -21.11 -5.17
C LEU A 31 22.22 -19.78 -5.89
N ARG A 32 23.19 -18.95 -5.47
CA ARG A 32 23.58 -17.70 -6.11
C ARG A 32 25.09 -17.57 -6.20
N THR A 33 25.54 -16.78 -7.19
CA THR A 33 26.95 -16.58 -7.48
C THR A 33 27.30 -15.09 -7.46
N ARG A 34 28.50 -14.76 -6.98
CA ARG A 34 29.11 -13.44 -7.19
C ARG A 34 29.98 -13.47 -8.45
N LEU A 35 29.93 -12.41 -9.25
CA LEU A 35 30.68 -12.37 -10.52
C LEU A 35 32.18 -12.18 -10.34
N ASP A 36 32.65 -11.66 -9.21
CA ASP A 36 34.08 -11.46 -8.91
C ASP A 36 34.90 -12.76 -8.99
N SER A 37 34.25 -13.92 -8.82
CA SER A 37 34.87 -15.24 -8.87
C SER A 37 34.65 -16.00 -10.18
N VAL A 38 33.93 -15.42 -11.15
CA VAL A 38 33.51 -16.10 -12.39
C VAL A 38 34.03 -15.31 -13.60
N PRO A 39 34.67 -15.93 -14.59
CA PRO A 39 35.15 -15.21 -15.78
C PRO A 39 33.94 -14.84 -16.67
N VAL A 40 33.64 -13.54 -16.74
CA VAL A 40 32.54 -12.98 -17.54
C VAL A 40 33.06 -12.44 -18.86
N SER A 41 32.39 -12.78 -19.96
CA SER A 41 32.72 -12.34 -21.32
C SER A 41 31.85 -11.14 -21.78
N SER A 42 30.56 -11.09 -21.39
CA SER A 42 29.65 -10.03 -21.80
C SER A 42 28.47 -9.86 -20.85
N LEU A 43 27.85 -8.68 -20.89
CA LEU A 43 26.58 -8.38 -20.22
C LEU A 43 25.52 -8.01 -21.25
N SER A 44 24.29 -8.38 -20.95
CA SER A 44 23.09 -7.77 -21.54
C SER A 44 22.13 -7.41 -20.41
N ALA A 45 21.35 -6.35 -20.61
CA ALA A 45 20.38 -5.93 -19.61
C ALA A 45 19.11 -5.41 -20.29
N SER A 46 17.97 -5.62 -19.62
CA SER A 46 16.64 -5.23 -20.10
C SER A 46 15.73 -4.87 -18.93
N LEU A 47 14.64 -4.17 -19.20
CA LEU A 47 13.61 -3.84 -18.21
C LEU A 47 12.43 -4.81 -18.32
N SER A 48 11.82 -5.15 -17.18
CA SER A 48 10.61 -5.96 -17.08
C SER A 48 9.59 -5.24 -16.17
N PRO A 49 8.32 -5.09 -16.57
CA PRO A 49 7.66 -5.58 -17.78
C PRO A 49 7.73 -4.59 -18.94
N GLY A 50 8.61 -4.79 -19.89
CA GLY A 50 8.73 -4.00 -21.11
C GLY A 50 9.72 -2.83 -21.00
N PRO A 51 10.18 -2.30 -22.17
CA PRO A 51 11.30 -1.38 -22.20
C PRO A 51 10.95 0.06 -21.81
N ALA A 52 9.70 0.50 -22.01
CA ALA A 52 9.29 1.89 -21.83
C ALA A 52 8.55 2.11 -20.49
N LEU A 53 8.88 3.22 -19.82
CA LEU A 53 8.29 3.61 -18.54
C LEU A 53 7.70 5.02 -18.61
N ALA A 54 6.61 5.25 -17.87
CA ALA A 54 6.07 6.59 -17.69
C ALA A 54 6.68 7.26 -16.44
N PRO A 55 6.65 8.61 -16.36
CA PRO A 55 7.01 9.33 -15.13
C PRO A 55 6.28 8.76 -13.91
N GLY A 56 7.05 8.49 -12.83
CA GLY A 56 6.56 7.87 -11.61
C GLY A 56 6.44 6.35 -11.65
N GLN A 57 6.70 5.70 -12.77
CA GLN A 57 6.71 4.24 -12.87
C GLN A 57 8.06 3.62 -12.53
N SER A 58 8.01 2.35 -12.15
CA SER A 58 9.19 1.54 -11.88
C SER A 58 9.13 0.22 -12.66
N ALA A 59 10.31 -0.34 -12.96
CA ALA A 59 10.48 -1.67 -13.56
C ALA A 59 11.69 -2.37 -12.96
N CYS A 60 11.72 -3.69 -13.01
CA CYS A 60 12.89 -4.47 -12.62
C CYS A 60 13.93 -4.50 -13.75
N LEU A 61 15.18 -4.24 -13.41
CA LEU A 61 16.32 -4.43 -14.31
C LEU A 61 16.73 -5.90 -14.28
N ILE A 62 16.65 -6.55 -15.41
CA ILE A 62 17.13 -7.93 -15.60
C ILE A 62 18.48 -7.88 -16.26
N ILE A 63 19.49 -8.43 -15.63
CA ILE A 63 20.85 -8.52 -16.16
C ILE A 63 21.18 -9.99 -16.42
N VAL A 64 21.74 -10.25 -17.60
CA VAL A 64 22.28 -11.55 -18.00
C VAL A 64 23.78 -11.39 -18.18
N ALA A 65 24.56 -12.06 -17.34
CA ALA A 65 26.00 -12.17 -17.49
C ALA A 65 26.33 -13.47 -18.23
N THR A 66 27.06 -13.36 -19.33
CA THR A 66 27.55 -14.52 -20.08
C THR A 66 28.99 -14.78 -19.70
N THR A 67 29.28 -15.98 -19.22
CA THR A 67 30.62 -16.42 -18.85
C THR A 67 31.46 -16.75 -20.08
N THR A 68 32.78 -16.91 -19.92
CA THR A 68 33.69 -17.24 -21.04
C THR A 68 33.46 -18.64 -21.60
N ASP A 69 32.83 -19.54 -20.85
CA ASP A 69 32.40 -20.88 -21.30
C ASP A 69 30.97 -20.87 -21.89
N GLY A 70 30.35 -19.70 -22.01
CA GLY A 70 29.04 -19.52 -22.65
C GLY A 70 27.83 -19.76 -21.73
N LYS A 71 28.03 -20.01 -20.43
CA LYS A 71 26.94 -20.13 -19.48
C LYS A 71 26.33 -18.74 -19.23
N GLN A 72 24.97 -18.67 -19.14
CA GLN A 72 24.25 -17.45 -18.80
C GLN A 72 23.83 -17.47 -17.33
N LEU A 73 24.14 -16.40 -16.61
CA LEU A 73 23.78 -16.16 -15.23
C LEU A 73 22.86 -14.96 -15.17
N LEU A 74 21.68 -15.09 -14.52
CA LEU A 74 20.64 -14.06 -14.47
C LEU A 74 20.49 -13.49 -13.05
N THR A 75 20.12 -12.21 -12.96
CA THR A 75 19.78 -11.56 -11.68
C THR A 75 18.36 -11.88 -11.19
N VAL A 76 17.49 -12.30 -12.08
CA VAL A 76 16.12 -12.73 -11.77
C VAL A 76 15.82 -14.05 -12.48
N GLY A 77 15.09 -14.92 -11.81
CA GLY A 77 14.62 -16.18 -12.34
C GLY A 77 13.46 -16.69 -11.51
N ALA A 78 12.76 -17.74 -11.95
CA ALA A 78 11.63 -18.33 -11.21
C ALA A 78 12.08 -18.78 -9.82
N GLY A 79 11.87 -17.90 -8.86
CA GLY A 79 12.27 -18.04 -7.47
C GLY A 79 13.68 -17.58 -7.15
N HIS A 80 14.65 -17.55 -8.07
CA HIS A 80 16.04 -17.24 -7.72
C HIS A 80 16.86 -16.90 -8.97
N GLY A 81 17.34 -15.66 -9.09
CA GLY A 81 18.44 -15.34 -10.02
C GLY A 81 19.71 -16.05 -9.57
N GLU A 82 20.56 -16.45 -10.52
CA GLU A 82 21.83 -17.09 -10.20
C GLU A 82 22.91 -16.09 -9.74
N VAL A 83 22.72 -14.77 -10.01
CA VAL A 83 23.65 -13.70 -9.71
C VAL A 83 23.03 -12.66 -8.78
N LEU A 84 23.78 -12.20 -7.81
CA LEU A 84 23.40 -11.12 -6.92
C LEU A 84 23.56 -9.75 -7.59
N PHE A 85 22.64 -8.81 -7.32
CA PHE A 85 22.76 -7.42 -7.79
C PHE A 85 24.02 -6.70 -7.29
N ASP A 86 24.52 -7.03 -6.09
CA ASP A 86 25.80 -6.50 -5.56
C ASP A 86 27.02 -6.88 -6.44
N SER A 87 26.87 -7.78 -7.41
CA SER A 87 27.91 -8.09 -8.40
C SER A 87 28.03 -7.05 -9.51
N PHE A 88 27.21 -6.00 -9.49
CA PHE A 88 27.17 -4.96 -10.51
C PHE A 88 27.26 -3.57 -9.90
N ASP A 89 27.97 -2.67 -10.58
CA ASP A 89 27.94 -1.24 -10.34
C ASP A 89 27.02 -0.57 -11.37
N PHE A 90 26.21 0.39 -10.90
CA PHE A 90 25.26 1.12 -11.71
C PHE A 90 25.60 2.60 -11.78
N SER A 91 25.57 3.15 -13.00
CA SER A 91 25.59 4.58 -13.24
C SER A 91 24.35 4.93 -14.06
N ALA A 92 23.41 5.65 -13.46
CA ALA A 92 22.15 6.01 -14.11
C ALA A 92 22.05 7.52 -14.30
N SER A 93 21.43 7.93 -15.40
CA SER A 93 21.08 9.32 -15.67
C SER A 93 19.56 9.46 -15.76
N LEU A 94 19.00 10.45 -15.06
CA LEU A 94 17.57 10.79 -15.06
C LEU A 94 16.61 9.72 -14.50
N VAL A 95 17.13 8.59 -14.03
CA VAL A 95 16.42 7.53 -13.33
C VAL A 95 17.22 7.10 -12.11
N THR A 96 16.59 6.42 -11.18
CA THR A 96 17.26 5.79 -10.04
C THR A 96 17.22 4.28 -10.20
N VAL A 97 18.29 3.62 -9.75
CA VAL A 97 18.37 2.14 -9.64
C VAL A 97 18.65 1.83 -8.18
N ASP A 98 17.80 1.08 -7.55
CA ASP A 98 18.01 0.65 -6.16
C ASP A 98 18.86 -0.63 -6.07
N ARG A 99 19.10 -1.10 -4.83
CA ARG A 99 19.91 -2.30 -4.56
C ARG A 99 19.28 -3.60 -5.05
N ASP A 100 17.98 -3.60 -5.25
CA ASP A 100 17.21 -4.75 -5.72
C ASP A 100 17.02 -4.72 -7.24
N GLY A 101 17.64 -3.73 -7.92
CA GLY A 101 17.57 -3.56 -9.36
C GLY A 101 16.25 -2.95 -9.83
N VAL A 102 15.51 -2.27 -8.95
CA VAL A 102 14.31 -1.53 -9.36
C VAL A 102 14.73 -0.19 -9.92
N VAL A 103 14.39 0.02 -11.19
CA VAL A 103 14.57 1.27 -11.92
C VAL A 103 13.33 2.11 -11.74
N THR A 104 13.47 3.34 -11.28
CA THR A 104 12.34 4.28 -11.09
C THR A 104 12.58 5.55 -11.88
N VAL A 105 11.57 5.93 -12.70
CA VAL A 105 11.52 7.21 -13.40
C VAL A 105 10.96 8.27 -12.45
N PRO A 106 11.57 9.46 -12.32
CA PRO A 106 11.01 10.55 -11.51
C PRO A 106 9.58 10.87 -11.91
N ALA A 107 8.74 11.15 -10.92
CA ALA A 107 7.33 11.50 -11.17
C ALA A 107 7.16 12.89 -11.78
N ASP A 108 8.13 13.78 -11.61
CA ASP A 108 8.14 15.11 -12.23
C ASP A 108 8.61 15.00 -13.69
N PRO A 109 7.73 15.20 -14.68
CA PRO A 109 8.07 15.05 -16.09
C PRO A 109 9.13 16.05 -16.56
N ARG A 110 9.30 17.21 -15.90
CA ARG A 110 10.31 18.20 -16.25
C ARG A 110 11.74 17.67 -16.21
N ILE A 111 11.98 16.65 -15.37
CA ILE A 111 13.31 16.04 -15.22
C ILE A 111 13.67 15.22 -16.46
N THR A 112 12.67 14.61 -17.10
CA THR A 112 12.87 13.64 -18.18
C THR A 112 12.38 14.12 -19.55
N ASP A 113 11.60 15.20 -19.59
CA ASP A 113 11.05 15.72 -20.85
C ASP A 113 12.16 16.13 -21.81
N GLY A 114 12.11 15.61 -23.04
CA GLY A 114 13.13 15.84 -24.07
C GLY A 114 14.43 15.04 -23.91
N TYR A 115 14.55 14.19 -22.90
CA TYR A 115 15.74 13.40 -22.63
C TYR A 115 15.47 11.90 -22.68
N MET A 116 16.51 11.12 -23.04
CA MET A 116 16.50 9.65 -22.99
C MET A 116 17.28 9.17 -21.77
N PRO A 117 16.63 8.68 -20.70
CA PRO A 117 17.31 8.11 -19.56
C PRO A 117 18.15 6.89 -19.93
N ARG A 118 19.29 6.72 -19.26
CA ARG A 118 20.23 5.61 -19.51
C ARG A 118 20.74 5.05 -18.21
N ILE A 119 21.02 3.74 -18.25
CA ILE A 119 21.63 3.01 -17.15
C ILE A 119 22.85 2.29 -17.72
N ARG A 120 24.02 2.56 -17.16
CA ARG A 120 25.22 1.76 -17.41
C ARG A 120 25.37 0.73 -16.32
N VAL A 121 25.58 -0.50 -16.72
CA VAL A 121 25.80 -1.66 -15.84
C VAL A 121 27.22 -2.16 -16.07
N LEU A 122 28.01 -2.22 -15.01
CA LEU A 122 29.38 -2.71 -15.02
C LEU A 122 29.47 -3.96 -14.13
N ALA A 123 30.12 -5.03 -14.61
CA ALA A 123 30.37 -6.21 -13.79
C ALA A 123 31.55 -5.97 -12.83
N ASN A 124 31.32 -6.15 -11.53
CA ASN A 124 32.36 -5.99 -10.51
C ASN A 124 33.49 -7.02 -10.72
N GLY A 125 34.74 -6.57 -10.60
CA GLY A 125 35.90 -7.37 -10.90
C GLY A 125 36.24 -7.51 -12.40
N HIS A 126 35.41 -6.97 -13.32
CA HIS A 126 35.57 -7.07 -14.76
C HIS A 126 35.47 -5.69 -15.44
N PRO A 127 36.47 -4.80 -15.31
CA PRO A 127 36.36 -3.39 -15.71
C PRO A 127 36.12 -3.16 -17.21
N GLY A 128 36.33 -4.17 -18.05
CA GLY A 128 36.04 -4.13 -19.49
C GLY A 128 34.66 -4.67 -19.87
N VAL A 129 33.87 -5.19 -18.92
CA VAL A 129 32.59 -5.86 -19.18
C VAL A 129 31.45 -4.99 -18.65
N TRP A 130 30.79 -4.29 -19.56
CA TRP A 130 29.67 -3.39 -19.27
C TRP A 130 28.62 -3.41 -20.37
N THR A 131 27.42 -2.90 -20.05
CA THR A 131 26.34 -2.68 -21.02
C THR A 131 25.58 -1.41 -20.67
N ASP A 132 25.01 -0.76 -21.69
CA ASP A 132 24.12 0.40 -21.54
C ASP A 132 22.67 -0.01 -21.85
N VAL A 133 21.74 0.42 -20.99
CA VAL A 133 20.30 0.26 -21.18
C VAL A 133 19.69 1.64 -21.37
N GLN A 134 19.00 1.84 -22.48
CA GLN A 134 18.14 3.02 -22.66
C GLN A 134 16.78 2.71 -22.02
N VAL A 135 16.17 3.74 -21.40
CA VAL A 135 14.83 3.66 -20.79
C VAL A 135 13.91 4.58 -21.60
N PRO A 136 13.28 4.08 -22.67
CA PRO A 136 12.33 4.89 -23.43
C PRO A 136 11.19 5.34 -22.51
N LEU A 137 10.79 6.60 -22.69
CA LEU A 137 9.66 7.15 -21.94
C LEU A 137 8.37 7.02 -22.73
N ARG A 138 7.28 6.77 -22.01
CA ARG A 138 5.93 6.74 -22.56
C ARG A 138 5.01 7.64 -21.76
N TYR A 139 4.02 8.21 -22.43
CA TYR A 139 3.06 9.13 -21.83
C TYR A 139 1.60 8.76 -22.16
N ASP A 140 1.41 7.60 -22.82
CA ASP A 140 0.13 7.04 -23.26
C ASP A 140 -0.55 6.19 -22.19
N ILE A 141 -0.39 6.55 -20.92
CA ILE A 141 -0.98 5.87 -19.77
C ILE A 141 -2.11 6.70 -19.14
N ALA A 142 -2.92 6.04 -18.32
CA ALA A 142 -3.87 6.72 -17.45
C ALA A 142 -3.16 7.20 -16.17
N TYR A 143 -3.00 8.51 -16.05
CA TYR A 143 -2.48 9.14 -14.83
C TYR A 143 -3.63 9.42 -13.85
N ARG A 144 -3.28 9.51 -12.56
CA ARG A 144 -4.23 9.85 -11.51
C ARG A 144 -3.66 10.90 -10.55
N ALA A 145 -4.37 12.00 -10.41
CA ALA A 145 -4.12 13.07 -9.47
C ALA A 145 -5.12 12.96 -8.30
N ASN A 146 -4.68 12.38 -7.17
CA ASN A 146 -5.57 12.14 -6.05
C ASN A 146 -5.43 13.22 -4.97
N PHE A 147 -6.49 13.99 -4.77
CA PHE A 147 -6.68 15.04 -3.78
C PHE A 147 -7.91 14.74 -2.90
N SER A 148 -8.29 13.46 -2.80
CA SER A 148 -9.44 13.03 -2.02
C SER A 148 -9.14 13.08 -0.51
N GLY A 149 -10.16 13.36 0.27
CA GLY A 149 -10.12 13.29 1.72
C GLY A 149 -9.88 11.86 2.22
N ARG A 150 -9.22 11.73 3.36
CA ARG A 150 -8.98 10.42 3.99
C ARG A 150 -10.26 9.90 4.64
N ALA A 151 -10.39 8.56 4.70
CA ALA A 151 -11.44 7.92 5.48
C ALA A 151 -11.32 8.27 6.98
N GLY A 152 -12.43 8.37 7.66
CA GLY A 152 -12.49 8.46 9.11
C GLY A 152 -12.01 7.17 9.77
N ALA A 153 -11.41 7.27 10.94
CA ALA A 153 -11.01 6.11 11.73
C ALA A 153 -12.25 5.40 12.30
N SER A 154 -12.22 4.07 12.37
CA SER A 154 -13.26 3.30 13.05
C SER A 154 -13.23 3.54 14.56
N GLY A 155 -14.39 3.52 15.18
CA GLY A 155 -14.53 3.49 16.63
C GLY A 155 -13.99 2.18 17.21
N PHE A 156 -13.58 2.20 18.49
CA PHE A 156 -13.15 1.01 19.20
C PHE A 156 -14.35 0.18 19.63
N ASP A 157 -14.19 -1.15 19.73
CA ASP A 157 -15.23 -2.03 20.25
C ASP A 157 -15.35 -1.89 21.77
N GLY A 158 -16.56 -1.96 22.29
CA GLY A 158 -16.84 -2.00 23.71
C GLY A 158 -16.33 -3.30 24.34
N LEU A 159 -15.82 -3.22 25.55
CA LEU A 159 -15.34 -4.40 26.28
C LEU A 159 -16.53 -5.21 26.80
N ASP A 160 -16.42 -6.53 26.77
CA ASP A 160 -17.41 -7.41 27.38
C ASP A 160 -17.41 -7.26 28.91
N GLY A 161 -18.59 -7.35 29.50
CA GLY A 161 -18.75 -7.39 30.95
C GLY A 161 -18.19 -8.67 31.56
N LEU A 162 -17.75 -8.56 32.78
CA LEU A 162 -17.27 -9.74 33.56
C LEU A 162 -18.44 -10.54 34.09
N ASP A 163 -18.33 -11.87 34.07
CA ASP A 163 -19.29 -12.76 34.66
C ASP A 163 -19.28 -12.63 36.23
N GLY A 164 -20.45 -12.74 36.82
CA GLY A 164 -20.62 -12.78 38.27
C GLY A 164 -20.05 -14.08 38.88
N MET A 165 -19.56 -13.99 40.09
CA MET A 165 -19.06 -15.13 40.83
C MET A 165 -20.20 -15.96 41.36
N SER A 166 -20.06 -17.29 41.33
CA SER A 166 -21.00 -18.21 41.97
C SER A 166 -21.00 -18.09 43.50
N GLY A 167 -22.16 -18.24 44.12
CA GLY A 167 -22.30 -18.26 45.56
C GLY A 167 -21.63 -19.48 46.18
N SER A 168 -21.18 -19.34 47.40
CA SER A 168 -20.58 -20.42 48.18
C SER A 168 -21.61 -21.52 48.50
N SER A 169 -21.19 -22.79 48.50
CA SER A 169 -22.07 -23.89 48.92
C SER A 169 -22.28 -23.86 50.43
N GLY A 170 -23.54 -24.00 50.83
CA GLY A 170 -23.94 -24.31 52.19
C GLY A 170 -24.14 -25.81 52.36
N SER A 171 -24.73 -26.25 53.52
CA SER A 171 -25.02 -27.62 53.82
C SER A 171 -26.48 -27.97 53.50
N ILE A 172 -26.67 -29.10 52.84
CA ILE A 172 -27.99 -29.72 52.60
C ILE A 172 -28.32 -30.88 53.60
N ASP A 173 -27.43 -31.09 54.59
CA ASP A 173 -27.63 -32.08 55.64
C ASP A 173 -28.84 -31.68 56.45
N LEU A 174 -29.81 -32.61 56.58
CA LEU A 174 -31.05 -32.42 57.36
C LEU A 174 -30.79 -32.17 58.82
N ASN A 175 -29.69 -32.69 59.41
CA ASN A 175 -29.31 -32.50 60.79
C ASN A 175 -28.52 -31.18 61.05
N ASN A 176 -27.93 -30.61 60.02
CA ASN A 176 -27.18 -29.39 60.17
C ASN A 176 -27.24 -28.56 58.86
N PRO A 177 -28.44 -28.06 58.49
CA PRO A 177 -28.62 -27.28 57.26
C PRO A 177 -27.96 -25.93 57.41
N SER A 178 -27.35 -25.46 56.30
CA SER A 178 -26.89 -24.07 56.18
C SER A 178 -27.23 -23.48 54.82
N PRO A 179 -27.51 -22.17 54.72
CA PRO A 179 -27.90 -21.57 53.46
C PRO A 179 -26.71 -21.49 52.46
N GLY A 180 -27.03 -21.64 51.17
CA GLY A 180 -26.11 -21.34 50.10
C GLY A 180 -25.92 -19.83 49.98
N GLY A 181 -24.74 -19.40 49.58
CA GLY A 181 -24.43 -18.00 49.26
C GLY A 181 -25.11 -17.55 47.95
N ASN A 182 -25.44 -16.27 47.84
CA ASN A 182 -25.95 -15.72 46.61
C ASN A 182 -24.81 -15.56 45.58
N GLY A 183 -25.10 -15.81 44.29
CA GLY A 183 -24.25 -15.42 43.20
C GLY A 183 -24.19 -13.86 43.07
N THR A 184 -23.12 -13.33 42.53
CA THR A 184 -23.00 -11.92 42.26
C THR A 184 -23.51 -11.58 40.85
N ASP A 185 -23.93 -10.35 40.66
CA ASP A 185 -24.37 -9.89 39.33
C ASP A 185 -23.18 -9.84 38.35
N GLY A 186 -23.45 -10.12 37.08
CA GLY A 186 -22.54 -9.83 35.99
C GLY A 186 -22.42 -8.34 35.75
N SER A 187 -21.28 -7.89 35.29
CA SER A 187 -21.09 -6.46 34.96
C SER A 187 -21.64 -6.13 33.58
N ASN A 188 -21.99 -4.84 33.34
CA ASN A 188 -22.44 -4.39 32.03
C ASN A 188 -21.29 -4.42 31.02
N GLY A 189 -21.61 -4.70 29.75
CA GLY A 189 -20.73 -4.50 28.63
C GLY A 189 -20.50 -2.99 28.36
N GLY A 190 -19.34 -2.68 27.83
CA GLY A 190 -18.97 -1.32 27.42
C GLY A 190 -19.65 -0.90 26.13
N ASN A 191 -19.84 0.40 25.94
CA ASN A 191 -20.30 0.92 24.65
C ASN A 191 -19.17 0.90 23.63
N GLY A 192 -19.48 0.63 22.36
CA GLY A 192 -18.61 0.89 21.23
C GLY A 192 -18.38 2.39 21.05
N GLY A 193 -17.19 2.74 20.59
CA GLY A 193 -16.85 4.14 20.26
C GLY A 193 -17.44 4.57 18.92
N ASP A 194 -17.72 5.85 18.76
CA ASP A 194 -18.19 6.40 17.49
C ASP A 194 -17.05 6.41 16.45
N GLY A 195 -17.39 6.17 15.17
CA GLY A 195 -16.48 6.38 14.07
C GLY A 195 -16.16 7.86 13.86
N SER A 196 -14.94 8.16 13.49
CA SER A 196 -14.52 9.54 13.18
C SER A 196 -15.09 9.99 11.83
N PRO A 197 -15.34 11.29 11.61
CA PRO A 197 -15.76 11.77 10.31
C PRO A 197 -14.66 11.61 9.26
N GLY A 198 -15.06 11.35 8.01
CA GLY A 198 -14.20 11.41 6.85
C GLY A 198 -13.74 12.84 6.57
N GLN A 199 -12.54 13.00 6.02
CA GLN A 199 -12.03 14.31 5.63
C GLN A 199 -12.68 14.79 4.33
N PRO A 200 -12.89 16.10 4.15
CA PRO A 200 -13.37 16.63 2.87
C PRO A 200 -12.33 16.45 1.77
N GLY A 201 -12.80 16.35 0.51
CA GLY A 201 -11.94 16.50 -0.65
C GLY A 201 -11.38 17.91 -0.75
N GLU A 202 -10.22 18.06 -1.38
CA GLU A 202 -9.55 19.36 -1.48
C GLU A 202 -10.18 20.26 -2.55
N VAL A 203 -9.88 21.54 -2.49
CA VAL A 203 -10.11 22.48 -3.59
C VAL A 203 -8.91 22.37 -4.53
N VAL A 204 -9.18 21.94 -5.76
CA VAL A 204 -8.16 21.63 -6.76
C VAL A 204 -8.29 22.55 -7.94
N HIS A 205 -7.16 23.05 -8.45
CA HIS A 205 -7.09 23.73 -9.72
C HIS A 205 -6.20 22.94 -10.67
N ALA A 206 -6.74 22.60 -11.83
CA ALA A 206 -6.02 21.96 -12.93
C ALA A 206 -5.81 22.95 -14.06
N TRP A 207 -4.59 23.03 -14.60
CA TRP A 207 -4.26 23.79 -15.80
C TRP A 207 -3.86 22.80 -16.88
N LEU A 208 -4.35 23.01 -18.10
CA LEU A 208 -4.08 22.15 -19.24
C LEU A 208 -3.63 23.00 -20.43
N THR A 209 -2.51 22.66 -21.02
CA THR A 209 -1.99 23.29 -22.25
C THR A 209 -1.36 22.25 -23.17
N VAL A 210 -1.18 22.58 -24.44
CA VAL A 210 -0.52 21.73 -25.43
C VAL A 210 0.97 22.09 -25.48
N ALA A 211 1.82 21.08 -25.42
CA ALA A 211 3.24 21.21 -25.70
C ALA A 211 3.57 20.59 -27.07
N PRO A 212 4.58 21.10 -27.78
CA PRO A 212 5.09 20.46 -28.99
C PRO A 212 5.49 19.02 -28.70
N SER A 213 5.19 18.09 -29.62
CA SER A 213 5.70 16.72 -29.48
C SER A 213 7.23 16.74 -29.51
N GLY A 214 7.88 15.89 -28.70
CA GLY A 214 9.34 15.75 -28.75
C GLY A 214 9.85 15.09 -30.05
N GLU A 215 8.94 14.55 -30.87
CA GLU A 215 9.20 13.94 -32.18
C GLU A 215 8.55 14.79 -33.27
N ALA A 216 9.25 14.95 -34.38
CA ALA A 216 8.83 15.90 -35.46
C ALA A 216 7.45 15.60 -36.06
N ASP A 217 7.00 14.34 -36.04
CA ASP A 217 5.72 13.87 -36.58
C ASP A 217 4.84 13.15 -35.50
N GLY A 218 5.19 13.27 -34.22
CA GLY A 218 4.45 12.61 -33.13
C GLY A 218 3.18 13.37 -32.75
N PRO A 219 2.21 12.74 -32.09
CA PRO A 219 1.03 13.41 -31.56
C PRO A 219 1.44 14.49 -30.55
N PRO A 220 0.70 15.60 -30.46
CA PRO A 220 0.98 16.61 -29.46
C PRO A 220 0.86 16.04 -28.05
N ARG A 221 1.67 16.55 -27.12
CA ARG A 221 1.61 16.19 -25.71
C ARG A 221 0.83 17.26 -24.95
N LEU A 222 0.08 16.83 -23.97
CA LEU A 222 -0.63 17.73 -23.06
C LEU A 222 0.20 17.90 -21.80
N GLN A 223 0.55 19.13 -21.47
CA GLN A 223 1.08 19.47 -20.15
C GLN A 223 -0.10 19.72 -19.23
N ALA A 224 -0.13 19.07 -18.08
CA ALA A 224 -1.11 19.30 -17.05
C ALA A 224 -0.42 19.60 -15.71
N ARG A 225 -0.88 20.64 -15.04
CA ARG A 225 -0.53 20.97 -13.66
C ARG A 225 -1.79 20.86 -12.82
N VAL A 226 -1.77 20.09 -11.76
CA VAL A 226 -2.87 19.95 -10.82
C VAL A 226 -2.38 20.31 -9.43
N ALA A 227 -2.98 21.32 -8.83
CA ALA A 227 -2.55 21.83 -7.53
C ALA A 227 -3.70 22.09 -6.60
N SER A 228 -3.44 21.91 -5.30
CA SER A 228 -4.26 22.36 -4.18
C SER A 228 -3.45 23.29 -3.29
N SER A 229 -4.00 23.65 -2.14
CA SER A 229 -3.24 24.41 -1.13
C SER A 229 -2.10 23.62 -0.47
N THR A 230 -2.09 22.29 -0.58
CA THR A 230 -1.17 21.41 0.14
C THR A 230 -0.08 20.82 -0.74
N HIS A 231 -0.36 20.53 -1.99
CA HIS A 231 0.60 19.93 -2.93
C HIS A 231 0.22 20.18 -4.37
N GLU A 232 1.20 19.95 -5.24
CA GLU A 232 1.02 20.06 -6.70
C GLU A 232 1.58 18.81 -7.39
N ARG A 233 1.05 18.52 -8.58
CA ARG A 233 1.48 17.44 -9.48
C ARG A 233 1.53 17.93 -10.90
N LEU A 234 2.54 17.47 -11.63
CA LEU A 234 2.74 17.75 -13.04
C LEU A 234 2.63 16.47 -13.84
N TYR A 235 2.03 16.56 -15.01
CA TYR A 235 1.82 15.43 -15.91
C TYR A 235 2.14 15.84 -17.34
N LEU A 236 2.74 14.91 -18.08
CA LEU A 236 2.88 14.97 -19.53
C LEU A 236 2.09 13.79 -20.10
N ILE A 237 1.12 14.07 -20.97
CA ILE A 237 0.11 13.12 -21.42
C ILE A 237 0.16 13.05 -22.93
N ASP A 238 0.25 11.86 -23.51
CA ASP A 238 0.14 11.66 -24.95
C ASP A 238 -1.32 11.81 -25.38
N SER A 239 -1.57 12.72 -26.34
CA SER A 239 -2.92 12.94 -26.87
C SER A 239 -3.47 11.77 -27.68
N ALA A 240 -2.65 10.81 -28.09
CA ALA A 240 -3.12 9.62 -28.82
C ALA A 240 -3.64 8.50 -27.91
N GLY A 241 -3.28 8.46 -26.61
CA GLY A 241 -3.69 7.34 -25.77
C GLY A 241 -3.61 7.57 -24.26
N GLY A 242 -3.00 8.68 -23.81
CA GLY A 242 -2.91 9.03 -22.40
C GLY A 242 -4.19 9.66 -21.85
N SER A 243 -4.36 9.66 -20.53
CA SER A 243 -5.46 10.37 -19.85
C SER A 243 -5.06 10.77 -18.44
N LEU A 244 -5.78 11.74 -17.87
CA LEU A 244 -5.60 12.19 -16.50
C LEU A 244 -6.93 12.17 -15.75
N GLU A 245 -7.00 11.43 -14.66
CA GLU A 245 -8.10 11.47 -13.71
C GLU A 245 -7.72 12.37 -12.53
N VAL A 246 -8.57 13.35 -12.23
CA VAL A 246 -8.42 14.25 -11.08
C VAL A 246 -9.52 13.95 -10.07
N ASP A 247 -9.13 13.46 -8.90
CA ASP A 247 -10.04 13.11 -7.81
C ASP A 247 -9.96 14.12 -6.67
N ALA A 248 -11.10 14.68 -6.32
CA ALA A 248 -11.30 15.53 -5.14
C ALA A 248 -12.49 15.02 -4.31
N ASN A 249 -12.54 13.69 -4.09
CA ASN A 249 -13.65 13.08 -3.37
C ASN A 249 -13.52 13.30 -1.86
N GLY A 250 -14.62 13.38 -1.14
CA GLY A 250 -14.65 13.28 0.31
C GLY A 250 -14.34 11.86 0.79
N GLY A 251 -13.69 11.73 1.93
CA GLY A 251 -13.45 10.43 2.56
C GLY A 251 -14.71 9.85 3.20
N PRO A 252 -14.92 8.53 3.21
CA PRO A 252 -16.01 7.92 3.96
C PRO A 252 -15.84 8.14 5.47
N GLY A 253 -16.93 8.23 6.22
CA GLY A 253 -16.90 8.20 7.67
C GLY A 253 -16.42 6.85 8.19
N GLY A 254 -15.80 6.84 9.38
CA GLY A 254 -15.37 5.61 10.06
C GLY A 254 -16.56 4.79 10.54
N ALA A 255 -16.44 3.47 10.58
CA ALA A 255 -17.44 2.61 11.20
C ALA A 255 -17.51 2.85 12.72
N GLY A 256 -18.70 2.73 13.30
CA GLY A 256 -18.85 2.66 14.76
C GLY A 256 -18.30 1.32 15.29
N GLY A 257 -17.78 1.33 16.51
CA GLY A 257 -17.36 0.13 17.24
C GLY A 257 -18.58 -0.68 17.69
N ARG A 258 -18.39 -1.96 17.91
CA ARG A 258 -19.45 -2.85 18.40
C ARG A 258 -19.62 -2.70 19.90
N ALA A 259 -20.84 -2.93 20.39
CA ALA A 259 -21.12 -3.04 21.80
C ALA A 259 -20.45 -4.25 22.43
N GLY A 260 -19.95 -4.11 23.65
CA GLY A 260 -19.58 -5.22 24.53
C GLY A 260 -20.82 -5.93 25.05
N ARG A 261 -20.72 -7.24 25.28
CA ARG A 261 -21.78 -8.04 25.88
C ARG A 261 -21.79 -7.88 27.39
N GLY A 262 -22.96 -7.91 28.01
CA GLY A 262 -23.06 -8.01 29.47
C GLY A 262 -22.54 -9.37 29.95
N GLY A 263 -21.89 -9.40 31.12
CA GLY A 263 -21.46 -10.59 31.82
C GLY A 263 -22.67 -11.35 32.35
N ARG A 264 -22.54 -12.67 32.51
CA ARG A 264 -23.60 -13.52 33.10
C ARG A 264 -23.61 -13.34 34.61
N GLY A 265 -24.78 -13.40 35.21
CA GLY A 265 -24.91 -13.51 36.66
C GLY A 265 -24.35 -14.83 37.19
N GLY A 266 -23.72 -14.80 38.37
CA GLY A 266 -23.20 -15.97 39.03
C GLY A 266 -24.34 -16.87 39.53
N ALA A 267 -24.15 -18.18 39.50
CA ALA A 267 -25.12 -19.13 40.04
C ALA A 267 -25.21 -18.99 41.56
N GLY A 268 -26.40 -19.18 42.13
CA GLY A 268 -26.55 -19.32 43.58
C GLY A 268 -25.93 -20.63 44.11
N GLY A 269 -25.31 -20.56 45.27
CA GLY A 269 -24.73 -21.73 45.95
C GLY A 269 -25.79 -22.73 46.39
N SER A 270 -25.43 -24.03 46.40
CA SER A 270 -26.26 -25.08 46.98
C SER A 270 -26.34 -24.91 48.51
N GLY A 271 -27.47 -25.25 49.11
CA GLY A 271 -27.69 -25.14 50.56
C GLY A 271 -29.17 -25.29 50.90
N SER A 272 -29.49 -25.17 52.18
CA SER A 272 -30.90 -25.17 52.65
C SER A 272 -31.14 -23.92 53.52
N PRO A 273 -31.79 -22.86 52.92
CA PRO A 273 -32.21 -22.70 51.51
C PRO A 273 -31.04 -22.48 50.52
N SER A 274 -31.29 -22.73 49.24
CA SER A 274 -30.31 -22.40 48.18
C SER A 274 -30.13 -20.91 48.05
N GLY A 275 -28.91 -20.47 47.67
CA GLY A 275 -28.63 -19.10 47.31
C GLY A 275 -29.35 -18.68 46.04
N MET A 276 -29.56 -17.37 45.85
CA MET A 276 -30.14 -16.78 44.61
C MET A 276 -29.06 -16.60 43.59
N ALA A 277 -29.40 -16.77 42.30
CA ALA A 277 -28.50 -16.40 41.21
C ALA A 277 -28.42 -14.84 41.10
N GLY A 278 -27.24 -14.35 40.71
CA GLY A 278 -27.06 -12.98 40.31
C GLY A 278 -27.75 -12.68 38.98
N HIS A 279 -27.93 -11.42 38.69
CA HIS A 279 -28.50 -10.92 37.42
C HIS A 279 -27.44 -10.83 36.35
N ASP A 280 -27.82 -11.04 35.09
CA ASP A 280 -26.95 -10.75 33.94
C ASP A 280 -26.74 -9.26 33.79
N GLY A 281 -25.55 -8.86 33.40
CA GLY A 281 -25.23 -7.51 32.99
C GLY A 281 -25.93 -7.13 31.68
N LEU A 282 -26.13 -5.84 31.46
CA LEU A 282 -26.67 -5.32 30.19
C LEU A 282 -25.60 -5.25 29.14
N ASN A 283 -25.99 -5.46 27.86
CA ASN A 283 -25.11 -5.18 26.74
C ASN A 283 -24.89 -3.66 26.62
N GLY A 284 -23.73 -3.25 26.12
CA GLY A 284 -23.47 -1.88 25.71
C GLY A 284 -24.29 -1.48 24.46
N HIS A 285 -24.01 -0.32 23.93
CA HIS A 285 -24.58 0.17 22.66
C HIS A 285 -23.48 0.22 21.61
N ASP A 286 -23.83 -0.05 20.34
CA ASP A 286 -22.93 0.17 19.22
C ASP A 286 -22.62 1.65 19.06
N GLY A 287 -21.41 1.97 18.66
CA GLY A 287 -21.02 3.30 18.27
C GLY A 287 -21.71 3.72 16.95
N SER A 288 -21.87 5.01 16.74
CA SER A 288 -22.44 5.56 15.53
C SER A 288 -21.40 5.62 14.39
N LEU A 289 -21.91 5.63 13.14
CA LEU A 289 -21.05 5.88 11.97
C LEU A 289 -20.56 7.33 12.00
N GLY A 290 -19.28 7.52 11.62
CA GLY A 290 -18.74 8.86 11.37
C GLY A 290 -19.44 9.53 10.19
N ALA A 291 -19.51 10.86 10.22
CA ALA A 291 -20.05 11.61 9.09
C ALA A 291 -19.15 11.48 7.84
N PRO A 292 -19.70 11.40 6.63
CA PRO A 292 -18.93 11.43 5.40
C PRO A 292 -18.26 12.79 5.21
N GLY A 293 -17.06 12.81 4.64
CA GLY A 293 -16.41 14.05 4.19
C GLY A 293 -17.15 14.67 3.01
N ALA A 294 -17.16 15.99 2.95
CA ALA A 294 -17.75 16.70 1.83
C ALA A 294 -16.92 16.49 0.54
N ALA A 295 -17.59 16.56 -0.63
CA ALA A 295 -16.92 16.61 -1.92
C ALA A 295 -16.02 17.86 -2.02
N GLY A 296 -14.86 17.72 -2.66
CA GLY A 296 -14.01 18.85 -3.02
C GLY A 296 -14.56 19.64 -4.20
N THR A 297 -13.86 20.69 -4.57
CA THR A 297 -14.18 21.53 -5.73
C THR A 297 -13.05 21.42 -6.76
N ILE A 298 -13.41 21.28 -8.05
CA ILE A 298 -12.43 21.23 -9.12
C ILE A 298 -12.65 22.42 -10.05
N LEU A 299 -11.60 23.22 -10.23
CA LEU A 299 -11.49 24.23 -11.27
C LEU A 299 -10.53 23.72 -12.35
N VAL A 300 -10.85 24.00 -13.61
CA VAL A 300 -9.99 23.66 -14.74
C VAL A 300 -9.83 24.90 -15.63
N SER A 301 -8.58 25.32 -15.85
CA SER A 301 -8.23 26.32 -16.86
C SER A 301 -7.57 25.60 -18.05
N VAL A 302 -8.15 25.74 -19.21
CA VAL A 302 -7.74 25.02 -20.42
C VAL A 302 -7.33 26.02 -21.46
N ASP A 303 -6.10 25.85 -21.98
CA ASP A 303 -5.67 26.64 -23.14
C ASP A 303 -6.56 26.36 -24.36
N PRO A 304 -6.93 27.36 -25.16
CA PRO A 304 -7.77 27.17 -26.36
C PRO A 304 -7.28 26.06 -27.30
N GLU A 305 -5.95 25.85 -27.42
CA GLU A 305 -5.41 24.76 -28.24
C GLU A 305 -5.60 23.37 -27.58
N ALA A 306 -5.75 23.31 -26.26
CA ALA A 306 -5.96 22.07 -25.50
C ALA A 306 -7.44 21.70 -25.38
N ASP A 307 -8.38 22.57 -25.75
CA ASP A 307 -9.83 22.34 -25.60
C ASP A 307 -10.31 21.08 -26.32
N VAL A 308 -9.75 20.79 -27.49
CA VAL A 308 -10.07 19.59 -28.28
C VAL A 308 -9.66 18.26 -27.60
N TYR A 309 -8.88 18.34 -26.56
CA TYR A 309 -8.34 17.16 -25.80
C TYR A 309 -8.99 17.01 -24.42
N LEU A 310 -10.08 17.71 -24.11
CA LEU A 310 -10.76 17.60 -22.82
C LEU A 310 -11.25 16.19 -22.49
N ASP A 311 -11.49 15.36 -23.49
CA ASP A 311 -11.88 13.95 -23.30
C ASP A 311 -10.79 13.11 -22.63
N HIS A 312 -9.53 13.59 -22.63
CA HIS A 312 -8.42 12.99 -21.89
C HIS A 312 -8.43 13.31 -20.39
N LEU A 313 -9.27 14.29 -19.97
CA LEU A 313 -9.40 14.70 -18.58
C LEU A 313 -10.69 14.14 -17.97
N ARG A 314 -10.55 13.37 -16.89
CA ARG A 314 -11.67 12.84 -16.12
C ARG A 314 -11.67 13.50 -14.75
N LEU A 315 -12.83 14.01 -14.32
CA LEU A 315 -12.98 14.74 -13.07
C LEU A 315 -13.95 14.00 -12.14
N SER A 316 -13.56 13.81 -10.89
CA SER A 316 -14.37 13.14 -9.87
C SER A 316 -14.32 13.92 -8.56
N ASN A 317 -15.48 14.38 -8.08
CA ASN A 317 -15.65 15.04 -6.79
C ASN A 317 -16.95 14.60 -6.12
N LYS A 318 -16.94 13.42 -5.54
CA LYS A 318 -18.07 12.86 -4.79
C LYS A 318 -17.87 13.09 -3.29
N ASP A 319 -18.96 13.15 -2.52
CA ASP A 319 -18.84 13.08 -1.05
C ASP A 319 -18.43 11.68 -0.57
N GLY A 320 -18.15 11.52 0.71
CA GLY A 320 -17.76 10.23 1.29
C GLY A 320 -18.81 9.12 1.21
N ASN A 321 -20.05 9.42 0.80
CA ASN A 321 -21.11 8.47 0.50
C ASN A 321 -21.26 8.19 -1.00
N GLY A 322 -20.40 8.77 -1.84
CA GLY A 322 -20.44 8.61 -3.29
C GLY A 322 -21.45 9.49 -4.02
N ARG A 323 -22.08 10.46 -3.34
CA ARG A 323 -22.98 11.43 -3.99
C ARG A 323 -22.16 12.47 -4.73
N GLN A 324 -22.62 12.83 -5.94
CA GLN A 324 -21.96 13.84 -6.76
C GLN A 324 -21.90 15.19 -6.04
N GLY A 325 -20.71 15.77 -6.02
CA GLY A 325 -20.44 17.10 -5.51
C GLY A 325 -20.77 18.22 -6.50
N PRO A 326 -20.30 19.45 -6.25
CA PRO A 326 -20.49 20.56 -7.18
C PRO A 326 -19.89 20.25 -8.55
N ALA A 327 -20.56 20.68 -9.62
CA ALA A 327 -20.02 20.54 -10.96
C ALA A 327 -18.64 21.22 -11.07
N ALA A 328 -17.69 20.55 -11.73
CA ALA A 328 -16.40 21.16 -12.02
C ALA A 328 -16.58 22.40 -12.91
N VAL A 329 -15.82 23.43 -12.61
CA VAL A 329 -15.85 24.67 -13.41
C VAL A 329 -14.71 24.59 -14.41
N VAL A 330 -15.04 24.48 -15.71
CA VAL A 330 -14.06 24.49 -16.81
C VAL A 330 -14.10 25.86 -17.46
N ARG A 331 -12.93 26.48 -17.63
CA ARG A 331 -12.74 27.76 -18.32
C ARG A 331 -11.72 27.58 -19.44
N VAL A 332 -12.09 27.99 -20.64
CA VAL A 332 -11.18 28.07 -21.77
C VAL A 332 -10.56 29.46 -21.73
N GLU A 333 -9.29 29.54 -21.42
CA GLU A 333 -8.53 30.78 -21.26
C GLU A 333 -7.06 30.52 -21.57
N PRO A 334 -6.28 31.53 -21.96
CA PRO A 334 -4.87 31.34 -22.24
C PRO A 334 -4.15 30.80 -21.01
N VAL A 335 -3.51 29.64 -21.16
CA VAL A 335 -2.67 29.00 -20.14
C VAL A 335 -1.23 29.07 -20.64
N PRO A 336 -0.30 29.74 -19.91
CA PRO A 336 1.10 29.78 -20.33
C PRO A 336 1.69 28.36 -20.25
N ALA A 337 2.81 28.16 -20.96
CA ALA A 337 3.58 26.93 -20.84
C ALA A 337 3.86 26.65 -19.36
N LEU A 338 3.65 25.41 -18.93
CA LEU A 338 3.73 25.05 -17.52
C LEU A 338 5.18 24.78 -17.06
N TRP A 339 6.10 24.51 -18.02
CA TRP A 339 7.57 24.42 -17.85
C TRP A 339 8.28 24.59 -19.20
#